data_d6eb5bcbff6bdb5a38ba8be4a98647c5
#
_entry.id   d6eb5bcbff6bdb5a38ba8be4a98647c5
#
_cell.length_a   1.000
_cell.length_b   1.000
_cell.length_c   1.000
_cell.angle_alpha   90.00
_cell.angle_beta   90.00
_cell.angle_gamma   90.00
#
_symmetry.space_group_name_H-M   'P 1'
#
loop_
_entity.id
_entity.type
_entity.pdbx_description
1 polymer ?
#
loop_
_entity_poly.entity_id
_entity_poly.type
_entity_poly.pdbx_seq_one_letter_code
_entity_poly.pdbx_strand_id
1 'polypeptide(L)'
;MRHKVPAQRADTRWTDADTQHLRDGLDTLSVPLDERAFGLVVCWATLLKQWNRTFNLLGNSNSAELIDEHLLDSLVVLPALQKLLPNTREPLFDIGTGAGFPGILLAIAQPERPIYLVEPVGKKVAFLRQS
;
A
#
# COMPACT_ATOMS: atom_id res chain seq x y z
N MET A 1 0.12 39.78 -13.35
CA MET A 1 0.78 38.92 -12.33
C MET A 1 -0.17 37.78 -11.98
N ARG A 2 0.14 36.59 -12.41
CA ARG A 2 -0.60 35.42 -11.95
C ARG A 2 -0.06 35.04 -10.58
N HIS A 3 -0.85 35.25 -9.52
CA HIS A 3 -0.56 34.68 -8.21
C HIS A 3 -0.58 33.15 -8.34
N LYS A 4 0.60 32.52 -8.28
CA LYS A 4 0.68 31.09 -8.01
C LYS A 4 0.08 30.87 -6.62
N VAL A 5 -1.12 30.30 -6.58
CA VAL A 5 -1.66 29.72 -5.34
C VAL A 5 -0.62 28.69 -4.89
N PRO A 6 -0.06 28.78 -3.68
CA PRO A 6 0.85 27.77 -3.20
C PRO A 6 0.11 26.43 -3.25
N ALA A 7 0.72 25.44 -3.90
CA ALA A 7 0.22 24.08 -3.86
C ALA A 7 -0.03 23.73 -2.41
N GLN A 8 -1.28 23.45 -2.06
CA GLN A 8 -1.63 22.98 -0.72
C GLN A 8 -0.73 21.80 -0.44
N ARG A 9 0.07 21.90 0.62
CA ARG A 9 0.85 20.76 1.11
C ARG A 9 -0.13 19.63 1.35
N ALA A 10 -0.03 18.57 0.56
CA ALA A 10 -0.87 17.39 0.74
C ALA A 10 -0.83 16.99 2.21
N ASP A 11 -1.99 16.81 2.83
CA ASP A 11 -2.06 16.41 4.24
C ASP A 11 -1.39 15.02 4.34
N THR A 12 -0.30 14.96 5.08
CA THR A 12 0.51 13.75 5.23
C THR A 12 -0.04 12.82 6.31
N ARG A 13 -1.09 13.25 7.02
CA ARG A 13 -1.69 12.46 8.08
C ARG A 13 -2.72 11.49 7.51
N TRP A 14 -2.75 10.32 8.09
CA TRP A 14 -3.85 9.38 7.93
C TRP A 14 -4.99 9.79 8.86
N THR A 15 -6.21 9.81 8.36
CA THR A 15 -7.40 10.27 9.09
C THR A 15 -8.37 9.12 9.34
N ASP A 16 -9.35 9.33 10.23
CA ASP A 16 -10.45 8.38 10.43
C ASP A 16 -11.29 8.22 9.16
N ALA A 17 -11.44 9.29 8.37
CA ALA A 17 -12.10 9.21 7.07
C ALA A 17 -11.35 8.31 6.09
N ASP A 18 -10.01 8.35 6.07
CA ASP A 18 -9.19 7.44 5.27
C ASP A 18 -9.37 5.99 5.71
N THR A 19 -9.41 5.76 7.02
CA THR A 19 -9.67 4.43 7.61
C THR A 19 -11.02 3.88 7.17
N GLN A 20 -12.05 4.71 7.22
CA GLN A 20 -13.40 4.30 6.80
C GLN A 20 -13.47 4.05 5.30
N HIS A 21 -12.84 4.90 4.49
CA HIS A 21 -12.77 4.72 3.04
C HIS A 21 -12.11 3.37 2.68
N LEU A 22 -11.01 3.02 3.36
CA LEU A 22 -10.36 1.73 3.14
C LEU A 22 -11.27 0.55 3.53
N ARG A 23 -11.97 0.63 4.67
CA ARG A 23 -12.92 -0.41 5.10
C ARG A 23 -14.03 -0.60 4.08
N ASP A 24 -14.68 0.49 3.69
CA ASP A 24 -15.80 0.47 2.72
C ASP A 24 -15.36 -0.12 1.38
N GLY A 25 -14.15 0.21 0.93
CA GLY A 25 -13.56 -0.34 -0.29
C GLY A 25 -13.31 -1.85 -0.19
N LEU A 26 -12.76 -2.33 0.91
CA LEU A 26 -12.54 -3.76 1.14
C LEU A 26 -13.86 -4.54 1.18
N ASP A 27 -14.88 -3.99 1.83
CA ASP A 27 -16.22 -4.59 1.89
C ASP A 27 -16.85 -4.65 0.50
N THR A 28 -16.79 -3.55 -0.26
CA THR A 28 -17.32 -3.47 -1.63
C THR A 28 -16.65 -4.49 -2.55
N LEU A 29 -15.35 -4.69 -2.42
CA LEU A 29 -14.56 -5.62 -3.22
C LEU A 29 -14.59 -7.06 -2.68
N SER A 30 -15.26 -7.29 -1.56
CA SER A 30 -15.31 -8.59 -0.88
C SER A 30 -13.93 -9.17 -0.57
N VAL A 31 -13.01 -8.30 -0.13
CA VAL A 31 -11.67 -8.70 0.31
C VAL A 31 -11.65 -8.86 1.82
N PRO A 32 -11.60 -10.09 2.34
CA PRO A 32 -11.49 -10.31 3.78
C PRO A 32 -10.08 -9.96 4.26
N LEU A 33 -10.01 -9.10 5.26
CA LEU A 33 -8.77 -8.74 5.93
C LEU A 33 -9.04 -8.73 7.44
N ASP A 34 -8.27 -9.49 8.21
CA ASP A 34 -8.44 -9.48 9.66
C ASP A 34 -8.00 -8.15 10.28
N GLU A 35 -8.42 -7.88 11.51
CA GLU A 35 -8.16 -6.60 12.18
C GLU A 35 -6.65 -6.35 12.39
N ARG A 36 -5.85 -7.40 12.59
CA ARG A 36 -4.40 -7.29 12.68
C ARG A 36 -3.81 -6.80 11.37
N ALA A 37 -4.16 -7.46 10.27
CA ALA A 37 -3.69 -7.10 8.94
C ALA A 37 -4.18 -5.71 8.54
N PHE A 38 -5.44 -5.38 8.83
CA PHE A 38 -5.99 -4.05 8.57
C PHE A 38 -5.19 -2.96 9.29
N GLY A 39 -4.93 -3.13 10.58
CA GLY A 39 -4.13 -2.19 11.37
C GLY A 39 -2.71 -2.01 10.82
N LEU A 40 -2.08 -3.10 10.35
CA LEU A 40 -0.77 -3.04 9.71
C LEU A 40 -0.80 -2.31 8.36
N VAL A 41 -1.85 -2.49 7.56
CA VAL A 41 -2.03 -1.74 6.31
C VAL A 41 -2.13 -0.25 6.60
N VAL A 42 -2.92 0.16 7.58
CA VAL A 42 -3.06 1.57 7.98
C VAL A 42 -1.72 2.14 8.47
N CYS A 43 -1.02 1.39 9.31
CA CYS A 43 0.30 1.78 9.82
C CYS A 43 1.31 1.97 8.69
N TRP A 44 1.38 1.02 7.76
CA TRP A 44 2.27 1.09 6.62
C TRP A 44 1.91 2.22 5.65
N ALA A 45 0.62 2.42 5.37
CA ALA A 45 0.14 3.53 4.53
C ALA A 45 0.51 4.88 5.14
N THR A 46 0.45 5.01 6.46
CA THR A 46 0.88 6.21 7.18
C THR A 46 2.38 6.46 6.98
N LEU A 47 3.19 5.43 7.14
CA LEU A 47 4.63 5.50 6.88
C LEU A 47 4.92 5.90 5.43
N LEU A 48 4.22 5.30 4.48
CA LEU A 48 4.37 5.62 3.06
C LEU A 48 4.03 7.09 2.76
N LYS A 49 2.95 7.62 3.33
CA LYS A 49 2.59 9.05 3.18
C LYS A 49 3.70 9.96 3.69
N GLN A 50 4.32 9.64 4.83
CA GLN A 50 5.42 10.41 5.40
C GLN A 50 6.65 10.39 4.49
N TRP A 51 7.04 9.23 4.00
CA TRP A 51 8.17 9.08 3.11
C TRP A 51 7.94 9.73 1.74
N ASN A 52 6.73 9.60 1.20
CA ASN A 52 6.37 10.19 -0.09
C ASN A 52 6.52 11.71 -0.10
N ARG A 53 6.27 12.36 1.03
CA ARG A 53 6.45 13.81 1.19
C ARG A 53 7.88 14.25 0.92
N THR A 54 8.87 13.46 1.35
CA THR A 54 10.30 13.80 1.25
C THR A 54 10.92 13.23 -0.03
N PHE A 55 10.59 12.00 -0.38
CA PHE A 55 11.28 11.23 -1.42
C PHE A 55 10.47 11.03 -2.70
N ASN A 56 9.24 11.52 -2.76
CA ASN A 56 8.36 11.41 -3.93
C ASN A 56 8.31 9.98 -4.50
N LEU A 57 7.88 9.02 -3.69
CA LEU A 57 7.79 7.61 -4.07
C LEU A 57 6.60 7.33 -5.00
N LEU A 58 5.50 8.08 -4.84
CA LEU A 58 4.21 7.90 -5.52
C LEU A 58 3.77 9.13 -6.36
N GLY A 59 4.61 10.16 -6.46
CA GLY A 59 4.18 11.43 -7.05
C GLY A 59 3.22 12.20 -6.14
N ASN A 60 2.33 13.01 -6.73
CA ASN A 60 1.39 13.87 -6.01
C ASN A 60 0.07 13.16 -5.69
N SER A 61 0.11 11.95 -5.18
CA SER A 61 -1.08 11.21 -4.80
C SER A 61 -1.70 11.76 -3.52
N ASN A 62 -3.02 12.01 -3.52
CA ASN A 62 -3.79 12.30 -2.33
C ASN A 62 -4.19 10.99 -1.61
N SER A 63 -4.82 11.10 -0.42
CA SER A 63 -5.22 9.90 0.33
C SER A 63 -6.22 9.03 -0.41
N ALA A 64 -7.17 9.60 -1.12
CA ALA A 64 -8.17 8.83 -1.88
C ALA A 64 -7.51 8.04 -3.02
N GLU A 65 -6.60 8.66 -3.76
CA GLU A 65 -5.83 7.97 -4.81
C GLU A 65 -4.94 6.87 -4.21
N LEU A 66 -4.28 7.13 -3.08
CA LEU A 66 -3.49 6.10 -2.39
C LEU A 66 -4.36 4.89 -2.02
N ILE A 67 -5.55 5.13 -1.48
CA ILE A 67 -6.46 4.06 -1.09
C ILE A 67 -6.98 3.31 -2.30
N ASP A 68 -7.54 4.00 -3.28
CA ASP A 68 -8.23 3.38 -4.41
C ASP A 68 -7.28 2.77 -5.43
N GLU A 69 -6.24 3.50 -5.84
CA GLU A 69 -5.37 3.12 -6.94
C GLU A 69 -4.18 2.26 -6.50
N HIS A 70 -3.85 2.26 -5.21
CA HIS A 70 -2.71 1.50 -4.70
C HIS A 70 -3.10 0.45 -3.66
N LEU A 71 -3.76 0.82 -2.56
CA LEU A 71 -4.08 -0.14 -1.50
C LEU A 71 -5.15 -1.15 -1.93
N LEU A 72 -6.28 -0.68 -2.39
CA LEU A 72 -7.40 -1.54 -2.81
C LEU A 72 -7.06 -2.32 -4.08
N ASP A 73 -6.43 -1.67 -5.05
CA ASP A 73 -5.99 -2.32 -6.30
C ASP A 73 -5.01 -3.46 -6.04
N SER A 74 -4.15 -3.32 -5.04
CA SER A 74 -3.23 -4.38 -4.61
C SER A 74 -3.94 -5.49 -3.83
N LEU A 75 -4.80 -5.14 -2.88
CA LEU A 75 -5.46 -6.12 -2.02
C LEU A 75 -6.55 -6.93 -2.73
N VAL A 76 -7.12 -6.40 -3.82
CA VAL A 76 -8.14 -7.11 -4.60
C VAL A 76 -7.65 -8.41 -5.22
N VAL A 77 -6.33 -8.58 -5.38
CA VAL A 77 -5.75 -9.83 -5.88
C VAL A 77 -5.71 -10.95 -4.84
N LEU A 78 -5.88 -10.62 -3.57
CA LEU A 78 -5.75 -11.56 -2.47
C LEU A 78 -6.69 -12.79 -2.57
N PRO A 79 -8.00 -12.64 -2.86
CA PRO A 79 -8.88 -13.81 -3.02
C PRO A 79 -8.45 -14.74 -4.17
N ALA A 80 -8.02 -14.17 -5.30
CA ALA A 80 -7.51 -14.96 -6.41
C ALA A 80 -6.21 -15.69 -6.06
N LEU A 81 -5.31 -15.02 -5.36
CA LEU A 81 -4.05 -15.61 -4.89
C LEU A 81 -4.31 -16.78 -3.94
N GLN A 82 -5.23 -16.62 -2.99
CA GLN A 82 -5.60 -17.69 -2.05
C GLN A 82 -6.19 -18.91 -2.75
N LYS A 83 -6.93 -18.68 -3.83
CA LYS A 83 -7.52 -19.75 -4.63
C LYS A 83 -6.50 -20.47 -5.51
N LEU A 84 -5.62 -19.72 -6.16
CA LEU A 84 -4.66 -20.26 -7.13
C LEU A 84 -3.42 -20.85 -6.47
N LEU A 85 -2.98 -20.27 -5.36
CA LEU A 85 -1.82 -20.70 -4.59
C LEU A 85 -2.20 -20.87 -3.11
N PRO A 86 -2.98 -21.89 -2.78
CA PRO A 86 -3.49 -22.10 -1.41
C PRO A 86 -2.37 -22.44 -0.40
N ASN A 87 -1.25 -22.98 -0.87
CA ASN A 87 -0.10 -23.27 -0.01
C ASN A 87 0.67 -21.97 0.28
N THR A 88 0.49 -21.43 1.48
CA THR A 88 1.15 -20.19 1.91
C THR A 88 2.65 -20.32 2.14
N ARG A 89 3.23 -21.50 2.03
CA ARG A 89 4.69 -21.71 2.07
C ARG A 89 5.36 -21.51 0.71
N GLU A 90 4.58 -21.48 -0.37
CA GLU A 90 5.10 -21.20 -1.69
C GLU A 90 5.48 -19.72 -1.79
N PRO A 91 6.72 -19.41 -2.21
CA PRO A 91 7.17 -18.02 -2.29
C PRO A 91 6.52 -17.27 -3.45
N LEU A 92 6.39 -15.96 -3.28
CA LEU A 92 6.04 -15.02 -4.34
C LEU A 92 7.18 -14.05 -4.59
N PHE A 93 7.36 -13.71 -5.85
CA PHE A 93 8.30 -12.68 -6.27
C PHE A 93 7.51 -11.52 -6.88
N ASP A 94 7.65 -10.34 -6.28
CA ASP A 94 7.07 -9.11 -6.81
C ASP A 94 8.17 -8.33 -7.54
N ILE A 95 8.21 -8.49 -8.85
CA ILE A 95 9.23 -7.89 -9.71
C ILE A 95 8.79 -6.48 -10.10
N GLY A 96 9.61 -5.49 -9.75
CA GLY A 96 9.26 -4.09 -9.95
C GLY A 96 8.22 -3.60 -8.94
N THR A 97 8.39 -3.98 -7.69
CA THR A 97 7.41 -3.70 -6.62
C THR A 97 7.17 -2.21 -6.36
N GLY A 98 8.08 -1.34 -6.79
CA GLY A 98 7.99 0.09 -6.53
C GLY A 98 8.08 0.39 -5.03
N ALA A 99 7.10 1.12 -4.50
CA ALA A 99 6.99 1.40 -3.07
C ALA A 99 6.50 0.20 -2.23
N GLY A 100 6.26 -0.96 -2.86
CA GLY A 100 5.84 -2.18 -2.18
C GLY A 100 4.47 -2.71 -2.60
N PHE A 101 4.00 -2.34 -3.78
CA PHE A 101 2.70 -2.75 -4.33
C PHE A 101 2.84 -3.84 -5.40
N PRO A 102 2.11 -4.95 -5.30
CA PRO A 102 1.27 -5.37 -4.17
C PRO A 102 2.02 -6.08 -3.04
N GLY A 103 3.33 -6.31 -3.17
CA GLY A 103 4.11 -7.25 -2.37
C GLY A 103 4.02 -7.03 -0.85
N ILE A 104 4.20 -5.80 -0.35
CA ILE A 104 4.09 -5.50 1.09
C ILE A 104 2.69 -5.80 1.61
N LEU A 105 1.65 -5.44 0.87
CA LEU A 105 0.26 -5.66 1.29
C LEU A 105 -0.07 -7.16 1.32
N LEU A 106 0.44 -7.94 0.37
CA LEU A 106 0.30 -9.39 0.36
C LEU A 106 1.07 -10.04 1.52
N ALA A 107 2.25 -9.52 1.86
CA ALA A 107 3.01 -9.99 3.02
C ALA A 107 2.27 -9.73 4.34
N ILE A 108 1.61 -8.59 4.46
CA ILE A 108 0.77 -8.25 5.61
C ILE A 108 -0.42 -9.22 5.71
N ALA A 109 -1.09 -9.47 4.58
CA ALA A 109 -2.27 -10.32 4.52
C ALA A 109 -1.95 -11.82 4.69
N GLN A 110 -0.77 -12.24 4.26
CA GLN A 110 -0.29 -13.64 4.32
C GLN A 110 1.08 -13.71 5.01
N PRO A 111 1.16 -13.52 6.33
CA PRO A 111 2.44 -13.42 7.05
C PRO A 111 3.30 -14.69 7.00
N GLU A 112 2.72 -15.83 6.68
CA GLU A 112 3.45 -17.11 6.53
C GLU A 112 4.06 -17.29 5.15
N ARG A 113 3.64 -16.49 4.16
CA ARG A 113 4.15 -16.59 2.79
C ARG A 113 5.45 -15.81 2.65
N PRO A 114 6.54 -16.45 2.21
CA PRO A 114 7.74 -15.72 1.81
C PRO A 114 7.45 -14.86 0.58
N ILE A 115 7.64 -13.54 0.71
CA ILE A 115 7.46 -12.60 -0.40
C ILE A 115 8.77 -11.88 -0.63
N TYR A 116 9.26 -11.96 -1.86
CA TYR A 116 10.50 -11.34 -2.31
C TYR A 116 10.17 -10.13 -3.15
N LEU A 117 10.64 -8.96 -2.71
CA LEU A 117 10.44 -7.69 -3.39
C LEU A 117 11.68 -7.37 -4.22
N VAL A 118 11.51 -7.10 -5.50
CA VAL A 118 12.59 -6.75 -6.41
C VAL A 118 12.35 -5.33 -6.94
N GLU A 119 13.26 -4.42 -6.63
CA GLU A 119 13.17 -3.01 -6.99
C GLU A 119 14.56 -2.42 -7.25
N PRO A 120 14.83 -1.87 -8.45
CA PRO A 120 16.15 -1.31 -8.79
C PRO A 120 16.35 0.12 -8.30
N VAL A 121 15.29 0.89 -8.03
CA VAL A 121 15.39 2.32 -7.67
C VAL A 121 15.78 2.48 -6.20
N GLY A 122 16.95 3.08 -5.93
CA GLY A 122 17.55 3.15 -4.60
C GLY A 122 16.68 3.80 -3.52
N LYS A 123 15.97 4.90 -3.82
CA LYS A 123 15.07 5.57 -2.86
C LYS A 123 13.88 4.68 -2.46
N LYS A 124 13.37 3.87 -3.39
CA LYS A 124 12.29 2.90 -3.14
C LYS A 124 12.79 1.73 -2.32
N VAL A 125 13.98 1.21 -2.62
CA VAL A 125 14.64 0.16 -1.82
C VAL A 125 14.87 0.64 -0.40
N ALA A 126 15.31 1.88 -0.19
CA ALA A 126 15.47 2.45 1.14
C ALA A 126 14.17 2.47 1.93
N PHE A 127 13.06 2.85 1.30
CA PHE A 127 11.73 2.80 1.91
C PHE A 127 11.32 1.37 2.26
N LEU A 128 11.47 0.42 1.32
CA LEU A 128 11.12 -0.99 1.54
C LEU A 128 11.85 -1.61 2.72
N ARG A 129 13.09 -1.21 2.98
CA ARG A 129 13.85 -1.67 4.15
C ARG A 129 13.33 -1.12 5.48
N GLN A 130 12.54 -0.05 5.46
CA GLN A 130 11.87 0.52 6.63
C GLN A 130 10.45 -0.03 6.82
N SER A 131 9.93 -0.70 5.82
CA SER A 131 8.56 -1.26 5.81
C SER A 131 8.44 -2.61 6.61
#